data_e132eaa458bda31a5ea114be56495f40
#
_entry.id   e132eaa458bda31a5ea114be56495f40
#
_cell.length_a   1.000
_cell.length_b   1.000
_cell.length_c   1.000
_cell.angle_alpha   90.00
_cell.angle_beta   90.00
_cell.angle_gamma   90.00
#
_symmetry.space_group_name_H-M   'P 1'
#
loop_
_entity.id
_entity.type
_entity.pdbx_description
1 polymer ?
#
loop_
_entity_poly.entity_id
_entity_poly.type
_entity_poly.pdbx_seq_one_letter_code
_entity_poly.pdbx_strand_id
1 'polypeptide(L)'
;MEIKGPLDLEKEVIKADLCTLCGACVGLCPYFRAYKGRVVLIDHCNLTQGRCYAFCPRTPSNLEAVNQSTFGTPYPGDALGTHLQVVMARSLDKSILSKGQYGGVTSTLVALALKKKMIDGAVLTKREKDLLSSGTLARN
;
A
#
# COMPACT_ATOMS: atom_id res chain seq x y z
N MET A 1 2.23 13.68 -15.98
CA MET A 1 1.91 12.24 -16.09
C MET A 1 0.46 12.12 -16.54
N GLU A 2 0.20 11.34 -17.55
CA GLU A 2 -1.15 11.16 -18.10
C GLU A 2 -1.89 10.08 -17.31
N ILE A 3 -3.05 10.43 -16.78
CA ILE A 3 -3.97 9.46 -16.15
C ILE A 3 -4.72 8.77 -17.27
N LYS A 4 -4.61 7.44 -17.35
CA LYS A 4 -5.24 6.60 -18.35
C LYS A 4 -6.47 5.87 -17.79
N GLY A 5 -7.13 5.10 -18.63
CA GLY A 5 -8.36 4.38 -18.30
C GLY A 5 -8.16 2.95 -17.82
N PRO A 6 -9.28 2.26 -17.55
CA PRO A 6 -9.24 0.88 -17.07
C PRO A 6 -8.72 -0.12 -18.10
N LEU A 7 -8.88 0.12 -19.40
CA LEU A 7 -8.30 -0.73 -20.44
C LEU A 7 -6.78 -0.64 -20.47
N ASP A 8 -6.22 0.55 -20.21
CA ASP A 8 -4.77 0.73 -20.10
C ASP A 8 -4.25 0.06 -18.83
N LEU A 9 -4.97 0.16 -17.71
CA LEU A 9 -4.62 -0.56 -16.48
C LEU A 9 -4.60 -2.08 -16.71
N GLU A 10 -5.60 -2.61 -17.40
CA GLU A 10 -5.63 -4.02 -17.77
C GLU A 10 -4.42 -4.41 -18.61
N LYS A 11 -4.14 -3.64 -19.66
CA LYS A 11 -3.04 -3.91 -20.60
C LYS A 11 -1.66 -3.75 -19.93
N GLU A 12 -1.44 -2.60 -19.27
CA GLU A 12 -0.11 -2.18 -18.82
C GLU A 12 0.29 -2.80 -17.47
N VAL A 13 -0.68 -3.23 -16.65
CA VAL A 13 -0.41 -3.75 -15.32
C VAL A 13 -0.87 -5.20 -15.16
N ILE A 14 -2.14 -5.49 -15.49
CA ILE A 14 -2.71 -6.81 -15.19
C ILE A 14 -2.18 -7.86 -16.19
N LYS A 15 -2.29 -7.59 -17.49
CA LYS A 15 -1.79 -8.48 -18.56
C LYS A 15 -0.27 -8.49 -18.68
N ALA A 16 0.39 -7.44 -18.19
CA ALA A 16 1.85 -7.36 -18.09
C ALA A 16 2.43 -8.07 -16.85
N ASP A 17 1.59 -8.74 -16.06
CA ASP A 17 1.96 -9.49 -14.84
C ASP A 17 2.64 -8.64 -13.75
N LEU A 18 2.35 -7.33 -13.74
CA LEU A 18 2.87 -6.38 -12.76
C LEU A 18 1.94 -6.19 -11.55
N CYS A 19 0.74 -6.80 -11.59
CA CYS A 19 -0.28 -6.63 -10.55
C CYS A 19 0.15 -7.29 -9.23
N THR A 20 0.21 -6.50 -8.16
CA THR A 20 0.55 -6.97 -6.80
C THR A 20 -0.67 -7.41 -5.98
N LEU A 21 -1.85 -7.47 -6.59
CA LEU A 21 -3.11 -7.87 -5.94
C LEU A 21 -3.50 -6.99 -4.74
N CYS A 22 -3.07 -5.73 -4.70
CA CYS A 22 -3.37 -4.80 -3.60
C CYS A 22 -4.86 -4.47 -3.44
N GLY A 23 -5.70 -4.76 -4.44
CA GLY A 23 -7.14 -4.59 -4.40
C GLY A 23 -7.66 -3.15 -4.58
N ALA A 24 -6.80 -2.15 -4.70
CA ALA A 24 -7.21 -0.74 -4.80
C ALA A 24 -8.23 -0.50 -5.93
N CYS A 25 -7.98 -1.03 -7.13
CA CYS A 25 -8.89 -0.89 -8.26
C CYS A 25 -10.24 -1.61 -8.05
N VAL A 26 -10.24 -2.73 -7.33
CA VAL A 26 -11.47 -3.52 -7.04
C VAL A 26 -12.44 -2.74 -6.16
N GLY A 27 -11.93 -1.97 -5.20
CA GLY A 27 -12.76 -1.13 -4.34
C GLY A 27 -13.23 0.17 -5.00
N LEU A 28 -12.52 0.65 -6.03
CA LEU A 28 -12.79 1.92 -6.70
C LEU A 28 -13.70 1.78 -7.93
N CYS A 29 -13.77 0.62 -8.54
CA CYS A 29 -14.41 0.40 -9.81
C CYS A 29 -15.34 -0.81 -9.76
N PRO A 30 -16.62 -0.69 -10.22
CA PRO A 30 -17.56 -1.81 -10.22
C PRO A 30 -17.18 -2.92 -11.21
N TYR A 31 -16.31 -2.63 -12.18
CA TYR A 31 -15.93 -3.58 -13.23
C TYR A 31 -14.67 -4.38 -12.91
N PHE A 32 -13.84 -3.93 -11.95
CA PHE A 32 -12.73 -4.75 -11.47
C PHE A 32 -13.17 -5.69 -10.35
N ARG A 33 -12.80 -6.96 -10.46
CA ARG A 33 -13.09 -7.99 -9.44
C ARG A 33 -11.84 -8.82 -9.14
N ALA A 34 -11.74 -9.24 -7.90
CA ALA A 34 -10.79 -10.29 -7.52
C ALA A 34 -11.43 -11.65 -7.83
N TYR A 35 -10.77 -12.47 -8.61
CA TYR A 35 -11.23 -13.81 -8.98
C TYR A 35 -10.07 -14.79 -9.08
N LYS A 36 -10.11 -15.88 -8.33
CA LYS A 36 -9.08 -16.94 -8.31
C LYS A 36 -7.65 -16.41 -8.21
N GLY A 37 -7.42 -15.48 -7.27
CA GLY A 37 -6.10 -14.91 -7.03
C GLY A 37 -5.60 -13.95 -8.12
N ARG A 38 -6.49 -13.39 -8.92
CA ARG A 38 -6.20 -12.39 -9.93
C ARG A 38 -7.20 -11.24 -9.88
N VAL A 39 -6.81 -10.10 -10.38
CA VAL A 39 -7.74 -9.00 -10.69
C VAL A 39 -8.16 -9.15 -12.13
N VAL A 40 -9.46 -9.12 -12.37
CA VAL A 40 -10.06 -9.22 -13.71
C VAL A 40 -10.97 -8.04 -13.98
N LEU A 41 -10.99 -7.57 -15.22
CA LEU A 41 -11.97 -6.60 -15.73
C LEU A 41 -13.14 -7.40 -16.30
N ILE A 42 -14.32 -7.30 -15.67
CA ILE A 42 -15.49 -8.13 -16.00
C ILE A 42 -16.40 -7.50 -17.06
N ASP A 43 -16.24 -6.23 -17.33
CA ASP A 43 -17.05 -5.52 -18.33
C ASP A 43 -16.27 -4.34 -18.93
N HIS A 44 -16.72 -3.86 -20.09
CA HIS A 44 -16.11 -2.73 -20.77
C HIS A 44 -16.41 -1.41 -20.05
N CYS A 45 -15.36 -0.63 -19.85
CA CYS A 45 -15.47 0.73 -19.36
C CYS A 45 -14.94 1.69 -20.43
N ASN A 46 -15.78 2.60 -20.87
CA ASN A 46 -15.46 3.55 -21.95
C ASN A 46 -14.69 4.79 -21.45
N LEU A 47 -14.34 4.85 -20.17
CA LEU A 47 -13.57 5.96 -19.63
C LEU A 47 -12.13 5.92 -20.12
N THR A 48 -11.68 7.01 -20.71
CA THR A 48 -10.27 7.20 -21.13
C THR A 48 -9.36 7.55 -19.96
N GLN A 49 -9.94 8.00 -18.83
CA GLN A 49 -9.24 8.28 -17.57
C GLN A 49 -10.04 7.69 -16.42
N GLY A 50 -9.34 7.13 -15.43
CA GLY A 50 -10.02 6.51 -14.29
C GLY A 50 -9.19 6.47 -13.02
N ARG A 51 -9.88 6.56 -11.87
CA ARG A 51 -9.24 6.42 -10.56
C ARG A 51 -8.57 5.07 -10.37
N CYS A 52 -9.05 4.03 -11.04
CA CYS A 52 -8.44 2.71 -11.03
C CYS A 52 -6.98 2.75 -11.53
N TYR A 53 -6.69 3.53 -12.56
CA TYR A 53 -5.34 3.75 -13.06
C TYR A 53 -4.57 4.71 -12.14
N ALA A 54 -5.17 5.84 -11.78
CA ALA A 54 -4.53 6.88 -10.98
C ALA A 54 -4.06 6.40 -9.60
N PHE A 55 -4.80 5.48 -8.97
CA PHE A 55 -4.47 4.94 -7.65
C PHE A 55 -3.77 3.57 -7.67
N CYS A 56 -3.45 3.06 -8.85
CA CYS A 56 -2.70 1.80 -8.93
C CYS A 56 -1.22 2.05 -8.58
N PRO A 57 -0.66 1.35 -7.58
CA PRO A 57 0.74 1.55 -7.19
C PRO A 57 1.74 1.02 -8.23
N ARG A 58 1.27 0.38 -9.30
CA ARG A 58 2.09 -0.18 -10.37
C ARG A 58 2.06 0.64 -11.67
N THR A 59 1.25 1.70 -11.72
CA THR A 59 1.32 2.69 -12.80
C THR A 59 2.47 3.67 -12.55
N PRO A 60 3.00 4.32 -13.59
CA PRO A 60 4.04 5.33 -13.42
C PRO A 60 3.64 6.43 -12.43
N SER A 61 4.54 6.82 -11.55
CA SER A 61 4.36 7.90 -10.58
C SER A 61 5.44 8.96 -10.78
N ASN A 62 5.06 10.24 -10.67
CA ASN A 62 6.02 11.33 -10.69
C ASN A 62 6.65 11.50 -9.30
N LEU A 63 7.72 10.73 -9.04
CA LEU A 63 8.41 10.74 -7.74
C LEU A 63 8.99 12.12 -7.40
N GLU A 64 9.43 12.89 -8.40
CA GLU A 64 9.91 14.26 -8.21
C GLU A 64 8.80 15.16 -7.63
N ALA A 65 7.61 15.16 -8.26
CA ALA A 65 6.48 15.96 -7.78
C ALA A 65 6.00 15.51 -6.39
N VAL A 66 5.98 14.19 -6.14
CA VAL A 66 5.60 13.63 -4.83
C VAL A 66 6.62 14.06 -3.77
N ASN A 67 7.91 13.93 -4.05
CA ASN A 67 8.97 14.29 -3.11
C ASN A 67 8.96 15.79 -2.82
N GLN A 68 8.83 16.62 -3.86
CA GLN A 68 8.75 18.06 -3.71
C GLN A 68 7.53 18.48 -2.87
N SER A 69 6.36 17.86 -3.07
CA SER A 69 5.15 18.18 -2.29
C SER A 69 5.22 17.72 -0.83
N THR A 70 5.96 16.64 -0.57
CA THR A 70 6.02 16.01 0.77
C THR A 70 7.16 16.58 1.62
N PHE A 71 8.33 16.75 1.02
CA PHE A 71 9.56 17.10 1.73
C PHE A 71 10.11 18.49 1.36
N GLY A 72 9.56 19.16 0.33
CA GLY A 72 10.03 20.45 -0.14
C GLY A 72 11.40 20.42 -0.84
N THR A 73 11.89 19.24 -1.20
CA THR A 73 13.22 19.05 -1.81
C THR A 73 13.12 18.20 -3.08
N PRO A 74 14.09 18.31 -4.01
CA PRO A 74 14.20 17.42 -5.16
C PRO A 74 14.29 15.95 -4.73
N TYR A 75 13.78 15.03 -5.57
CA TYR A 75 13.92 13.60 -5.32
C TYR A 75 15.37 13.15 -5.52
N PRO A 76 16.02 12.53 -4.51
CA PRO A 76 17.45 12.21 -4.58
C PRO A 76 17.78 11.07 -5.56
N GLY A 77 16.79 10.28 -6.00
CA GLY A 77 16.98 9.18 -6.94
C GLY A 77 17.72 7.96 -6.37
N ASP A 78 18.01 7.93 -5.08
CA ASP A 78 18.66 6.81 -4.42
C ASP A 78 17.66 5.83 -3.76
N ALA A 79 18.15 4.68 -3.30
CA ALA A 79 17.33 3.61 -2.73
C ALA A 79 16.70 3.96 -1.37
N LEU A 80 17.23 4.93 -0.65
CA LEU A 80 16.72 5.35 0.66
C LEU A 80 15.70 6.48 0.54
N GLY A 81 15.72 7.22 -0.58
CA GLY A 81 14.89 8.40 -0.76
C GLY A 81 15.24 9.53 0.22
N THR A 82 14.34 10.51 0.33
CA THR A 82 14.52 11.63 1.25
C THR A 82 14.32 11.19 2.70
N HIS A 83 15.32 11.39 3.54
CA HIS A 83 15.31 11.01 4.96
C HIS A 83 16.12 11.99 5.80
N LEU A 84 15.81 12.05 7.09
CA LEU A 84 16.60 12.84 8.05
C LEU A 84 17.75 12.01 8.64
N GLN A 85 17.44 10.75 8.98
CA GLN A 85 18.42 9.80 9.51
C GLN A 85 17.94 8.37 9.33
N VAL A 86 18.88 7.45 9.30
CA VAL A 86 18.60 6.00 9.27
C VAL A 86 19.05 5.43 10.61
N VAL A 87 18.16 4.72 11.31
CA VAL A 87 18.42 4.17 12.63
C VAL A 87 18.00 2.71 12.73
N MET A 88 18.68 1.97 13.58
CA MET A 88 18.21 0.65 14.02
C MET A 88 17.41 0.82 15.30
N ALA A 89 16.23 0.21 15.36
CA ALA A 89 15.35 0.32 16.52
C ALA A 89 14.67 -1.01 16.84
N ARG A 90 14.30 -1.20 18.10
CA ARG A 90 13.47 -2.33 18.54
C ARG A 90 12.53 -1.90 19.66
N SER A 91 11.42 -2.62 19.84
CA SER A 91 10.52 -2.43 20.96
C SER A 91 11.22 -2.77 22.29
N LEU A 92 10.92 -2.01 23.33
CA LEU A 92 11.25 -2.36 24.72
C LEU A 92 10.15 -3.22 25.37
N ASP A 93 8.95 -3.23 24.79
CA ASP A 93 7.86 -4.06 25.26
C ASP A 93 8.09 -5.53 24.86
N LYS A 94 8.34 -6.37 25.86
CA LYS A 94 8.62 -7.79 25.67
C LYS A 94 7.46 -8.55 25.03
N SER A 95 6.19 -8.12 25.26
CA SER A 95 5.01 -8.74 24.68
C SER A 95 4.91 -8.48 23.18
N ILE A 96 5.27 -7.28 22.74
CA ILE A 96 5.36 -6.91 21.33
C ILE A 96 6.58 -7.58 20.68
N LEU A 97 7.71 -7.54 21.37
CA LEU A 97 8.96 -8.09 20.84
C LEU A 97 8.87 -9.60 20.57
N SER A 98 8.19 -10.35 21.45
CA SER A 98 8.03 -11.80 21.30
C SER A 98 7.14 -12.22 20.13
N LYS A 99 6.27 -11.34 19.64
CA LYS A 99 5.29 -11.60 18.56
C LYS A 99 5.61 -10.83 17.28
N GLY A 100 6.37 -9.74 17.40
CA GLY A 100 6.70 -8.85 16.29
C GLY A 100 7.81 -9.40 15.41
N GLN A 101 7.77 -9.06 14.12
CA GLN A 101 8.89 -9.27 13.21
C GLN A 101 9.92 -8.14 13.40
N TYR A 102 11.19 -8.45 13.18
CA TYR A 102 12.29 -7.47 13.09
C TYR A 102 12.30 -6.42 14.22
N GLY A 103 12.09 -6.86 15.46
CA GLY A 103 12.14 -5.98 16.63
C GLY A 103 10.82 -5.26 16.98
N GLY A 104 9.73 -5.49 16.28
CA GLY A 104 8.39 -5.05 16.67
C GLY A 104 8.14 -3.53 16.61
N VAL A 105 8.97 -2.77 15.90
CA VAL A 105 8.89 -1.30 15.85
C VAL A 105 7.56 -0.83 15.30
N THR A 106 7.11 -1.38 14.15
CA THR A 106 5.81 -1.04 13.54
C THR A 106 4.66 -1.26 14.52
N SER A 107 4.61 -2.41 15.19
CA SER A 107 3.56 -2.72 16.18
C SER A 107 3.60 -1.76 17.36
N THR A 108 4.79 -1.37 17.82
CA THR A 108 4.97 -0.38 18.90
C THR A 108 4.46 1.00 18.50
N LEU A 109 4.78 1.46 17.29
CA LEU A 109 4.33 2.75 16.78
C LEU A 109 2.81 2.80 16.63
N VAL A 110 2.20 1.73 16.10
CA VAL A 110 0.74 1.63 15.98
C VAL A 110 0.08 1.60 17.36
N ALA A 111 0.59 0.81 18.31
CA ALA A 111 0.08 0.76 19.67
C ALA A 111 0.18 2.14 20.36
N LEU A 112 1.27 2.86 20.16
CA LEU A 112 1.44 4.21 20.68
C LEU A 112 0.43 5.18 20.05
N ALA A 113 0.25 5.14 18.72
CA ALA A 113 -0.68 6.01 18.00
C ALA A 113 -2.14 5.79 18.48
N LEU A 114 -2.56 4.53 18.63
CA LEU A 114 -3.85 4.17 19.21
C LEU A 114 -3.97 4.71 20.65
N LYS A 115 -3.02 4.37 21.53
CA LYS A 115 -3.00 4.82 22.94
C LYS A 115 -3.04 6.35 23.08
N LYS A 116 -2.39 7.07 22.18
CA LYS A 116 -2.38 8.53 22.14
C LYS A 116 -3.60 9.12 21.44
N LYS A 117 -4.53 8.28 20.93
CA LYS A 117 -5.69 8.70 20.16
C LYS A 117 -5.34 9.53 18.92
N MET A 118 -4.18 9.28 18.33
CA MET A 118 -3.77 9.88 17.06
C MET A 118 -4.49 9.23 15.88
N ILE A 119 -4.92 7.97 16.06
CA ILE A 119 -5.71 7.18 15.11
C ILE A 119 -6.80 6.42 15.89
N ASP A 120 -7.93 6.16 15.24
CA ASP A 120 -9.06 5.41 15.80
C ASP A 120 -8.94 3.90 15.58
N GLY A 121 -8.15 3.51 14.60
CA GLY A 121 -7.91 2.12 14.27
C GLY A 121 -6.77 1.97 13.29
N ALA A 122 -6.25 0.75 13.17
CA ALA A 122 -5.23 0.38 12.21
C ALA A 122 -5.55 -0.98 11.60
N VAL A 123 -5.41 -1.09 10.27
CA VAL A 123 -5.48 -2.39 9.58
C VAL A 123 -4.06 -2.93 9.47
N LEU A 124 -3.84 -4.08 10.08
CA LEU A 124 -2.54 -4.73 10.15
C LEU A 124 -2.60 -6.11 9.52
N THR A 125 -1.45 -6.62 9.13
CA THR A 125 -1.33 -7.99 8.63
C THR A 125 -1.14 -8.94 9.81
N LYS A 126 -1.97 -9.98 9.87
CA LYS A 126 -1.86 -11.08 10.82
C LYS A 126 -1.49 -12.36 10.09
N ARG A 127 -0.54 -13.10 10.63
CA ARG A 127 -0.21 -14.44 10.14
C ARG A 127 -1.26 -15.44 10.60
N GLU A 128 -1.83 -16.16 9.66
CA GLU A 128 -2.74 -17.29 9.95
C GLU A 128 -1.97 -18.63 9.99
N LYS A 129 -2.63 -19.68 10.48
CA LYS A 129 -2.00 -21.01 10.66
C LYS A 129 -1.50 -21.62 9.34
N ASP A 130 -2.15 -21.32 8.24
CA ASP A 130 -1.87 -21.91 6.92
C ASP A 130 -0.84 -21.11 6.10
N LEU A 131 0.04 -20.36 6.74
CA LEU A 131 1.05 -19.49 6.11
C LEU A 131 0.47 -18.31 5.29
N LEU A 132 -0.83 -18.22 5.16
CA LEU A 132 -1.49 -17.09 4.55
C LEU A 132 -1.54 -15.91 5.53
N SER A 133 -1.57 -14.71 4.97
CA SER A 133 -1.73 -13.50 5.76
C SER A 133 -3.14 -12.96 5.60
N SER A 134 -3.75 -12.52 6.69
CA SER A 134 -5.05 -11.85 6.69
C SER A 134 -4.92 -10.42 7.20
N GLY A 135 -5.83 -9.54 6.73
CA GLY A 135 -5.99 -8.21 7.31
C GLY A 135 -6.73 -8.31 8.65
N THR A 136 -6.23 -7.63 9.66
CA THR A 136 -6.89 -7.54 10.96
C THR A 136 -7.01 -6.09 11.41
N LEU A 137 -8.16 -5.75 12.02
CA LEU A 137 -8.40 -4.41 12.54
C LEU A 137 -7.99 -4.36 14.01
N ALA A 138 -7.03 -3.51 14.34
CA ALA A 138 -6.67 -3.14 15.69
C ALA A 138 -7.39 -1.83 16.07
N ARG A 139 -7.97 -1.78 17.26
CA ARG A 139 -8.59 -0.61 17.88
C ARG A 139 -8.19 -0.50 19.34
N ASN A 140 -8.42 0.67 19.94
CA ASN A 140 -8.29 0.88 21.38
C ASN A 140 -9.45 0.22 22.12
#